data_3e737835fccc4bc97238a67249982bd1
#
_entry.id   3e737835fccc4bc97238a67249982bd1
#
_cell.length_a   1.000
_cell.length_b   1.000
_cell.length_c   1.000
_cell.angle_alpha   90.00
_cell.angle_beta   90.00
_cell.angle_gamma   90.00
#
_symmetry.space_group_name_H-M   'P 1'
#
loop_
_entity.id
_entity.type
_entity.pdbx_description
1 polymer ?
#
loop_
_entity_poly.entity_id
_entity_poly.type
_entity_poly.pdbx_seq_one_letter_code
_entity_poly.pdbx_strand_id
1 'polypeptide(L)'
;MRANEFIIESAQSQPTLGGFPVKVLNVEQEMDEALKIDAPQKSWSKQDMQDYLTRIKTGTKTKQDRFNPIIHGSNIKAITKDDGNEEWNLDDLAKQITTRPRAILGTNAKMAKSKVEGAITYDLTLPALSGIVVDEETGEFVEITTCPGAGECQLYCYARKGGYVMFPASSMSAAQALNFLVNHPDEYMKMFDGEVKKAKALADKNGIKLLVRVHDAGDFFSKEYYDLVMDVKANNPGVKFYFYTKMGDIASGEQPDDVIGQFSPGAKSREVKAVQTARAAGQHVKDAVTLPKDMFRDLFVTDAKGKYVKDEKGRTQVKGTGEWNNFKQKLASTYNIDPGTIITYDEMNRIPEPGPTGTKEVMQKDGSVKKAPVYAPPKWNVVIFPAGHGDLGAARRDVSKQFLMFH
;
A
#
# COMPACT_ATOMS: atom_id res chain seq x y z
N MET A 1 -3.10 -39.99 -7.19
CA MET A 1 -2.06 -40.85 -7.90
C MET A 1 -0.92 -39.90 -8.22
N ARG A 2 0.27 -40.22 -7.80
CA ARG A 2 1.46 -39.38 -7.97
C ARG A 2 1.89 -39.42 -9.43
N ALA A 3 2.02 -38.25 -10.07
CA ALA A 3 2.66 -38.13 -11.41
C ALA A 3 4.15 -37.88 -11.24
N ASN A 4 4.90 -38.94 -11.00
CA ASN A 4 6.32 -38.98 -11.18
C ASN A 4 6.60 -40.36 -11.81
N GLU A 5 6.93 -40.33 -13.11
CA GLU A 5 7.70 -41.33 -13.83
C GLU A 5 7.39 -41.22 -15.33
N PHE A 6 8.15 -40.38 -16.02
CA PHE A 6 8.55 -40.67 -17.41
C PHE A 6 9.77 -39.81 -17.76
N ILE A 7 10.94 -40.31 -17.35
CA ILE A 7 12.20 -39.89 -17.97
C ILE A 7 12.39 -40.83 -19.18
N ILE A 8 12.21 -40.29 -20.37
CA ILE A 8 12.69 -40.92 -21.60
C ILE A 8 13.95 -40.18 -22.02
N GLU A 9 15.11 -40.79 -21.79
CA GLU A 9 16.34 -40.42 -22.45
C GLU A 9 16.21 -40.65 -23.97
N SER A 10 16.13 -39.58 -24.74
CA SER A 10 16.44 -39.60 -26.16
C SER A 10 17.62 -38.68 -26.42
N ALA A 11 18.80 -39.29 -26.53
CA ALA A 11 19.96 -38.61 -27.08
C ALA A 11 19.68 -38.25 -28.55
N GLN A 12 19.26 -37.03 -28.81
CA GLN A 12 19.22 -36.47 -30.15
C GLN A 12 20.29 -35.39 -30.29
N SER A 13 21.11 -35.57 -31.34
CA SER A 13 22.17 -34.68 -31.77
C SER A 13 21.67 -33.21 -31.90
N GLN A 14 22.32 -32.29 -31.22
CA GLN A 14 22.02 -30.86 -31.32
C GLN A 14 22.32 -30.35 -32.73
N PRO A 15 21.45 -29.53 -33.32
CA PRO A 15 21.73 -28.88 -34.59
C PRO A 15 22.82 -27.81 -34.44
N THR A 16 23.82 -27.86 -35.28
CA THR A 16 24.88 -26.84 -35.38
C THR A 16 24.66 -25.99 -36.63
N LEU A 17 24.67 -24.68 -36.50
CA LEU A 17 24.76 -23.75 -37.61
C LEU A 17 26.13 -23.04 -37.52
N GLY A 18 26.99 -23.27 -38.49
CA GLY A 18 28.30 -22.59 -38.59
C GLY A 18 29.31 -22.95 -37.50
N GLY A 19 29.25 -24.14 -36.89
CA GLY A 19 30.29 -24.63 -35.96
C GLY A 19 30.19 -24.05 -34.52
N PHE A 20 29.20 -23.27 -34.21
CA PHE A 20 28.95 -22.79 -32.85
C PHE A 20 27.72 -23.50 -32.25
N PRO A 21 27.77 -23.95 -30.99
CA PRO A 21 26.59 -24.51 -30.33
C PRO A 21 25.52 -23.46 -30.21
N VAL A 22 24.41 -23.65 -30.93
CA VAL A 22 23.22 -22.82 -30.71
C VAL A 22 22.58 -23.30 -29.42
N LYS A 23 22.64 -22.48 -28.38
CA LYS A 23 21.89 -22.70 -27.16
C LYS A 23 20.41 -22.52 -27.52
N VAL A 24 19.72 -23.59 -27.79
CA VAL A 24 18.26 -23.59 -27.86
C VAL A 24 17.79 -23.25 -26.45
N LEU A 25 17.38 -22.02 -26.25
CA LEU A 25 16.57 -21.67 -25.09
C LEU A 25 15.27 -22.45 -25.28
N ASN A 26 15.13 -23.56 -24.57
CA ASN A 26 13.80 -24.07 -24.28
C ASN A 26 13.10 -22.96 -23.50
N VAL A 27 12.29 -22.22 -24.20
CA VAL A 27 11.22 -21.45 -23.59
C VAL A 27 10.16 -22.49 -23.25
N GLU A 28 10.40 -23.31 -22.22
CA GLU A 28 9.30 -23.79 -21.41
C GLU A 28 8.64 -22.49 -20.94
N GLN A 29 7.38 -22.30 -21.33
CA GLN A 29 6.53 -21.33 -20.67
C GLN A 29 6.53 -21.80 -19.22
N GLU A 30 7.38 -21.17 -18.37
CA GLU A 30 7.18 -21.21 -16.94
C GLU A 30 5.75 -20.74 -16.75
N MET A 31 4.88 -21.65 -16.38
CA MET A 31 3.52 -21.29 -15.99
C MET A 31 3.70 -20.36 -14.80
N ASP A 32 3.16 -19.16 -14.94
CA ASP A 32 3.18 -18.14 -13.91
C ASP A 32 2.53 -18.75 -12.66
N GLU A 33 3.33 -19.11 -11.65
CA GLU A 33 2.79 -19.71 -10.44
C GLU A 33 2.00 -18.63 -9.69
N ALA A 34 0.79 -18.95 -9.27
CA ALA A 34 -0.04 -18.04 -8.50
C ALA A 34 0.67 -17.61 -7.21
N LEU A 35 0.53 -16.34 -6.86
CA LEU A 35 1.15 -15.74 -5.68
C LEU A 35 0.79 -16.50 -4.40
N LYS A 36 1.79 -16.88 -3.61
CA LYS A 36 1.57 -17.47 -2.29
C LYS A 36 0.93 -16.46 -1.34
N ILE A 37 -0.25 -16.78 -0.83
CA ILE A 37 -1.04 -15.91 0.04
C ILE A 37 -0.98 -16.42 1.47
N ASP A 38 -0.35 -15.63 2.36
CA ASP A 38 -0.25 -15.92 3.81
C ASP A 38 -1.48 -15.40 4.59
N ALA A 39 -2.23 -14.50 4.00
CA ALA A 39 -3.43 -13.90 4.60
C ALA A 39 -4.63 -14.85 4.57
N PRO A 40 -5.61 -14.67 5.47
CA PRO A 40 -6.84 -15.43 5.44
C PRO A 40 -7.59 -15.30 4.11
N GLN A 41 -8.04 -16.45 3.59
CA GLN A 41 -8.83 -16.58 2.37
C GLN A 41 -10.17 -17.23 2.69
N LYS A 42 -11.19 -16.92 1.90
CA LYS A 42 -12.53 -17.50 2.03
C LYS A 42 -13.13 -17.69 0.65
N SER A 43 -13.47 -18.93 0.28
CA SER A 43 -14.25 -19.20 -0.91
C SER A 43 -15.71 -18.71 -0.73
N TRP A 44 -16.26 -18.13 -1.79
CA TRP A 44 -17.65 -17.69 -1.86
C TRP A 44 -18.38 -18.59 -2.82
N SER A 45 -19.38 -19.29 -2.34
CA SER A 45 -20.30 -20.00 -3.24
C SER A 45 -21.05 -19.01 -4.14
N LYS A 46 -21.55 -19.48 -5.28
CA LYS A 46 -22.40 -18.65 -6.15
C LYS A 46 -23.59 -18.08 -5.37
N GLN A 47 -24.20 -18.87 -4.49
CA GLN A 47 -25.33 -18.44 -3.66
C GLN A 47 -24.92 -17.33 -2.66
N ASP A 48 -23.78 -17.47 -1.97
CA ASP A 48 -23.28 -16.43 -1.06
C ASP A 48 -23.09 -15.09 -1.79
N MET A 49 -22.55 -15.15 -3.00
CA MET A 49 -22.34 -13.97 -3.84
C MET A 49 -23.67 -13.34 -4.27
N GLN A 50 -24.64 -14.14 -4.73
CA GLN A 50 -25.98 -13.68 -5.08
C GLN A 50 -26.67 -12.98 -3.89
N ASP A 51 -26.62 -13.61 -2.73
CA ASP A 51 -27.22 -13.08 -1.50
C ASP A 51 -26.54 -11.76 -1.07
N TYR A 52 -25.22 -11.70 -1.17
CA TYR A 52 -24.46 -10.49 -0.83
C TYR A 52 -24.79 -9.32 -1.76
N LEU A 53 -24.81 -9.56 -3.06
CA LEU A 53 -25.17 -8.53 -4.05
C LEU A 53 -26.62 -8.05 -3.86
N THR A 54 -27.53 -8.94 -3.54
CA THR A 54 -28.91 -8.60 -3.22
C THR A 54 -29.02 -7.72 -1.98
N ARG A 55 -28.29 -8.05 -0.89
CA ARG A 55 -28.24 -7.22 0.31
C ARG A 55 -27.67 -5.82 0.04
N ILE A 56 -26.65 -5.72 -0.80
CA ILE A 56 -26.09 -4.42 -1.21
C ILE A 56 -27.14 -3.60 -1.96
N LYS A 57 -27.85 -4.20 -2.92
CA LYS A 57 -28.87 -3.52 -3.75
C LYS A 57 -30.06 -3.05 -2.91
N THR A 58 -30.54 -3.90 -2.02
CA THR A 58 -31.72 -3.60 -1.19
C THR A 58 -31.40 -2.72 0.04
N GLY A 59 -30.12 -2.46 0.32
CA GLY A 59 -29.70 -1.72 1.50
C GLY A 59 -29.84 -2.48 2.83
N THR A 60 -30.12 -3.78 2.79
CA THR A 60 -30.31 -4.66 3.96
C THR A 60 -28.98 -5.21 4.51
N LYS A 61 -27.93 -4.37 4.47
CA LYS A 61 -26.58 -4.75 4.91
C LYS A 61 -26.55 -5.20 6.35
N THR A 62 -25.85 -6.30 6.61
CA THR A 62 -25.53 -6.79 7.95
C THR A 62 -24.33 -6.05 8.55
N LYS A 63 -24.09 -6.23 9.85
CA LYS A 63 -22.86 -5.69 10.49
C LYS A 63 -21.59 -6.28 9.86
N GLN A 64 -21.65 -7.52 9.38
CA GLN A 64 -20.53 -8.22 8.74
C GLN A 64 -20.24 -7.67 7.35
N ASP A 65 -21.25 -7.27 6.59
CA ASP A 65 -21.09 -6.76 5.22
C ASP A 65 -20.21 -5.52 5.15
N ARG A 66 -20.02 -4.79 6.25
CA ARG A 66 -19.07 -3.66 6.33
C ARG A 66 -17.60 -4.08 6.17
N PHE A 67 -17.28 -5.34 6.40
CA PHE A 67 -15.92 -5.90 6.27
C PHE A 67 -15.73 -6.66 4.97
N ASN A 68 -16.81 -7.05 4.31
CA ASN A 68 -16.78 -7.79 3.05
C ASN A 68 -16.19 -6.93 1.91
N PRO A 69 -15.68 -7.53 0.84
CA PRO A 69 -15.19 -6.82 -0.33
C PRO A 69 -16.17 -5.78 -0.86
N ILE A 70 -15.64 -4.66 -1.36
CA ILE A 70 -16.51 -3.62 -1.95
C ILE A 70 -16.84 -4.03 -3.38
N ILE A 71 -18.08 -4.41 -3.61
CA ILE A 71 -18.63 -4.70 -4.94
C ILE A 71 -19.78 -3.73 -5.20
N HIS A 72 -19.73 -3.01 -6.32
CA HIS A 72 -20.78 -2.08 -6.69
C HIS A 72 -21.82 -2.77 -7.56
N GLY A 73 -23.07 -2.80 -7.09
CA GLY A 73 -24.18 -3.38 -7.84
C GLY A 73 -24.44 -2.70 -9.21
N SER A 74 -23.95 -1.45 -9.41
CA SER A 74 -24.03 -0.77 -10.72
C SER A 74 -23.12 -1.39 -11.79
N ASN A 75 -22.11 -2.17 -11.38
CA ASN A 75 -21.22 -2.86 -12.31
C ASN A 75 -21.75 -4.23 -12.74
N ILE A 76 -22.86 -4.68 -12.14
CA ILE A 76 -23.41 -6.01 -12.36
C ILE A 76 -24.87 -5.86 -12.77
N LYS A 77 -25.24 -6.54 -13.85
CA LYS A 77 -26.63 -6.59 -14.31
C LYS A 77 -27.31 -7.83 -13.76
N ALA A 78 -28.56 -7.68 -13.35
CA ALA A 78 -29.41 -8.82 -13.14
C ALA A 78 -29.83 -9.40 -14.51
N ILE A 79 -29.94 -10.71 -14.58
CA ILE A 79 -30.48 -11.45 -15.70
C ILE A 79 -31.76 -12.12 -15.25
N THR A 80 -32.82 -12.12 -16.10
CA THR A 80 -34.03 -12.83 -15.85
C THR A 80 -33.90 -14.27 -16.40
N LYS A 81 -34.11 -15.25 -15.53
CA LYS A 81 -34.12 -16.67 -15.92
C LYS A 81 -35.45 -17.06 -16.64
N ASP A 82 -35.43 -18.23 -17.24
CA ASP A 82 -36.63 -18.80 -17.93
C ASP A 82 -37.83 -18.96 -17.00
N ASP A 83 -37.58 -19.10 -15.68
CA ASP A 83 -38.60 -19.18 -14.62
C ASP A 83 -39.14 -17.81 -14.16
N GLY A 84 -38.65 -16.73 -14.76
CA GLY A 84 -38.99 -15.35 -14.40
C GLY A 84 -38.27 -14.77 -13.19
N ASN A 85 -37.41 -15.55 -12.54
CA ASN A 85 -36.59 -15.05 -11.40
C ASN A 85 -35.42 -14.19 -11.88
N GLU A 86 -35.11 -13.11 -11.16
CA GLU A 86 -33.90 -12.32 -11.38
C GLU A 86 -32.70 -12.89 -10.62
N GLU A 87 -31.57 -13.01 -11.29
CA GLU A 87 -30.31 -13.43 -10.74
C GLU A 87 -29.21 -12.47 -11.18
N TRP A 88 -28.18 -12.27 -10.34
CA TRP A 88 -27.02 -11.48 -10.72
C TRP A 88 -26.16 -12.22 -11.74
N ASN A 89 -25.71 -11.51 -12.77
CA ASN A 89 -24.81 -12.07 -13.77
C ASN A 89 -23.41 -12.20 -13.19
N LEU A 90 -23.11 -13.31 -12.52
CA LEU A 90 -21.81 -13.56 -11.89
C LEU A 90 -20.69 -13.79 -12.91
N ASP A 91 -21.01 -14.29 -14.10
CA ASP A 91 -20.03 -14.47 -15.17
C ASP A 91 -19.55 -13.11 -15.71
N ASP A 92 -20.46 -12.14 -15.82
CA ASP A 92 -20.09 -10.76 -16.16
C ASP A 92 -19.24 -10.12 -15.05
N LEU A 93 -19.55 -10.36 -13.78
CA LEU A 93 -18.72 -9.92 -12.66
C LEU A 93 -17.33 -10.53 -12.72
N ALA A 94 -17.23 -11.84 -12.90
CA ALA A 94 -15.95 -12.55 -13.02
C ALA A 94 -15.12 -11.97 -14.16
N LYS A 95 -15.72 -11.79 -15.35
CA LYS A 95 -15.07 -11.17 -16.50
C LYS A 95 -14.58 -9.75 -16.22
N GLN A 96 -15.33 -8.95 -15.47
CA GLN A 96 -14.88 -7.61 -15.08
C GLN A 96 -13.69 -7.66 -14.14
N ILE A 97 -13.68 -8.55 -13.14
CA ILE A 97 -12.60 -8.72 -12.17
C ILE A 97 -11.33 -9.25 -12.86
N THR A 98 -11.44 -10.23 -13.76
CA THR A 98 -10.29 -10.82 -14.48
C THR A 98 -9.76 -9.94 -15.61
N THR A 99 -10.43 -8.82 -15.93
CA THR A 99 -9.92 -7.87 -16.92
C THR A 99 -8.60 -7.29 -16.46
N ARG A 100 -7.54 -7.46 -17.25
CA ARG A 100 -6.21 -6.90 -16.96
C ARG A 100 -6.27 -5.40 -16.74
N PRO A 101 -5.70 -4.86 -15.65
CA PRO A 101 -5.67 -3.43 -15.40
C PRO A 101 -4.86 -2.69 -16.47
N ARG A 102 -5.28 -1.48 -16.80
CA ARG A 102 -4.56 -0.63 -17.77
C ARG A 102 -3.30 -0.03 -17.20
N ALA A 103 -3.26 0.19 -15.89
CA ALA A 103 -2.15 0.70 -15.13
C ALA A 103 -2.21 0.15 -13.70
N ILE A 104 -1.03 -0.05 -13.10
CA ILE A 104 -0.85 -0.44 -11.69
C ILE A 104 -0.69 0.81 -10.83
N LEU A 105 0.09 1.79 -11.32
CA LEU A 105 0.31 3.04 -10.63
C LEU A 105 -0.81 4.03 -10.90
N GLY A 106 -1.38 4.55 -9.82
CA GLY A 106 -2.37 5.61 -9.82
C GLY A 106 -1.83 6.94 -9.31
N THR A 107 -2.68 7.94 -9.32
CA THR A 107 -2.45 9.22 -8.64
C THR A 107 -3.79 9.79 -8.20
N ASN A 108 -3.78 10.63 -7.16
CA ASN A 108 -4.96 11.30 -6.66
C ASN A 108 -4.67 12.76 -6.33
N ALA A 109 -5.71 13.53 -6.01
CA ALA A 109 -5.60 14.97 -5.74
C ALA A 109 -4.64 15.31 -4.59
N LYS A 110 -4.48 14.42 -3.59
CA LYS A 110 -3.53 14.61 -2.49
C LYS A 110 -2.10 14.44 -2.99
N MET A 111 -1.83 13.42 -3.78
CA MET A 111 -0.51 13.13 -4.32
C MET A 111 -0.05 14.17 -5.33
N ALA A 112 -0.98 14.73 -6.11
CA ALA A 112 -0.69 15.82 -7.04
C ALA A 112 -0.08 17.06 -6.34
N LYS A 113 -0.36 17.26 -5.04
CA LYS A 113 0.23 18.36 -4.24
C LYS A 113 1.74 18.20 -4.03
N SER A 114 2.27 16.99 -4.04
CA SER A 114 3.71 16.74 -3.93
C SER A 114 4.51 17.43 -5.04
N LYS A 115 3.89 17.73 -6.19
CA LYS A 115 4.56 18.43 -7.29
C LYS A 115 5.00 19.85 -6.89
N VAL A 116 4.21 20.55 -6.07
CA VAL A 116 4.56 21.87 -5.53
C VAL A 116 5.73 21.76 -4.55
N GLU A 117 5.92 20.59 -3.94
CA GLU A 117 7.01 20.29 -3.00
C GLU A 117 8.27 19.73 -3.70
N GLY A 118 8.29 19.68 -5.02
CA GLY A 118 9.44 19.20 -5.82
C GLY A 118 9.50 17.67 -5.96
N ALA A 119 8.35 16.99 -5.90
CA ALA A 119 8.24 15.56 -6.14
C ALA A 119 7.01 15.20 -6.98
N ILE A 120 7.08 14.11 -7.73
CA ILE A 120 5.91 13.43 -8.27
C ILE A 120 5.65 12.20 -7.41
N THR A 121 4.41 12.00 -6.97
CA THR A 121 4.00 10.81 -6.21
C THR A 121 2.98 10.01 -7.00
N TYR A 122 3.24 8.71 -7.12
CA TYR A 122 2.28 7.71 -7.59
C TYR A 122 1.96 6.73 -6.48
N ASP A 123 0.79 6.10 -6.55
CA ASP A 123 0.35 5.09 -5.60
C ASP A 123 0.01 3.77 -6.28
N LEU A 124 0.19 2.73 -5.49
CA LEU A 124 -0.33 1.41 -5.75
C LEU A 124 -1.52 1.20 -4.80
N THR A 125 -2.66 0.78 -5.34
CA THR A 125 -3.89 0.64 -4.56
C THR A 125 -4.46 -0.77 -4.69
N LEU A 126 -4.74 -1.40 -3.55
CA LEU A 126 -5.46 -2.67 -3.44
C LEU A 126 -6.79 -2.44 -2.71
N PRO A 127 -7.73 -3.38 -2.78
CA PRO A 127 -8.96 -3.29 -2.00
C PRO A 127 -8.68 -3.15 -0.50
N ALA A 128 -9.46 -2.32 0.19
CA ALA A 128 -9.31 -2.13 1.64
C ALA A 128 -9.97 -3.25 2.41
N LEU A 129 -9.28 -3.79 3.40
CA LEU A 129 -9.63 -4.90 4.30
C LEU A 129 -9.66 -6.25 3.61
N SER A 130 -10.45 -6.42 2.56
CA SER A 130 -10.50 -7.61 1.74
C SER A 130 -10.88 -7.27 0.29
N GLY A 131 -10.52 -8.14 -0.64
CA GLY A 131 -10.88 -8.07 -2.04
C GLY A 131 -11.34 -9.42 -2.56
N ILE A 132 -12.06 -9.42 -3.68
CA ILE A 132 -12.45 -10.63 -4.40
C ILE A 132 -11.50 -10.83 -5.56
N VAL A 133 -11.05 -12.06 -5.72
CA VAL A 133 -10.39 -12.59 -6.91
C VAL A 133 -11.22 -13.71 -7.49
N VAL A 134 -10.99 -14.02 -8.74
CA VAL A 134 -11.53 -15.21 -9.41
C VAL A 134 -10.36 -16.20 -9.55
N ASP A 135 -10.54 -17.37 -9.00
CA ASP A 135 -9.62 -18.49 -9.23
C ASP A 135 -9.73 -18.93 -10.69
N GLU A 136 -8.65 -18.85 -11.44
CA GLU A 136 -8.68 -19.08 -12.88
C GLU A 136 -8.82 -20.58 -13.26
N GLU A 137 -8.48 -21.48 -12.34
CA GLU A 137 -8.63 -22.92 -12.56
C GLU A 137 -10.07 -23.37 -12.33
N THR A 138 -10.73 -22.85 -11.28
CA THR A 138 -12.05 -23.29 -10.85
C THR A 138 -13.17 -22.34 -11.27
N GLY A 139 -12.87 -21.08 -11.55
CA GLY A 139 -13.84 -20.02 -11.77
C GLY A 139 -14.57 -19.57 -10.51
N GLU A 140 -14.12 -20.00 -9.33
CA GLU A 140 -14.72 -19.64 -8.05
C GLU A 140 -14.28 -18.24 -7.59
N PHE A 141 -15.16 -17.59 -6.82
CA PHE A 141 -14.82 -16.34 -6.16
C PHE A 141 -14.11 -16.61 -4.83
N VAL A 142 -12.94 -16.02 -4.65
CA VAL A 142 -12.16 -16.12 -3.43
C VAL A 142 -11.97 -14.75 -2.82
N GLU A 143 -12.38 -14.57 -1.58
CA GLU A 143 -12.08 -13.38 -0.79
C GLU A 143 -10.69 -13.51 -0.19
N ILE A 144 -9.84 -12.50 -0.40
CA ILE A 144 -8.52 -12.39 0.19
C ILE A 144 -8.51 -11.23 1.17
N THR A 145 -8.04 -11.47 2.39
CA THR A 145 -7.81 -10.41 3.37
C THR A 145 -6.58 -9.60 2.98
N THR A 146 -6.79 -8.42 2.41
CA THR A 146 -5.71 -7.52 1.95
C THR A 146 -5.09 -6.68 3.07
N CYS A 147 -5.67 -6.67 4.28
CA CYS A 147 -5.13 -6.00 5.46
C CYS A 147 -5.06 -6.95 6.65
N PRO A 148 -4.23 -8.01 6.63
CA PRO A 148 -4.26 -9.07 7.66
C PRO A 148 -3.84 -8.57 9.04
N GLY A 149 -3.02 -7.52 9.12
CA GLY A 149 -2.62 -6.85 10.37
C GLY A 149 -3.66 -5.88 10.95
N ALA A 150 -4.75 -5.60 10.23
CA ALA A 150 -5.75 -4.62 10.67
C ALA A 150 -6.53 -5.11 11.90
N GLY A 151 -6.50 -4.31 12.97
CA GLY A 151 -7.27 -4.46 14.19
C GLY A 151 -8.42 -3.45 14.25
N GLU A 152 -8.37 -2.51 15.20
CA GLU A 152 -9.41 -1.48 15.36
C GLU A 152 -9.58 -0.58 14.13
N CYS A 153 -8.55 -0.42 13.30
CA CYS A 153 -8.66 0.41 12.11
C CYS A 153 -9.76 -0.06 11.13
N GLN A 154 -10.17 -1.34 11.20
CA GLN A 154 -11.29 -1.86 10.42
C GLN A 154 -12.60 -1.10 10.67
N LEU A 155 -12.77 -0.56 11.89
CA LEU A 155 -13.99 0.13 12.31
C LEU A 155 -14.15 1.52 11.67
N TYR A 156 -13.02 2.14 11.32
CA TYR A 156 -13.00 3.52 10.82
C TYR A 156 -12.18 3.70 9.53
N CYS A 157 -11.92 2.62 8.81
CA CYS A 157 -11.12 2.64 7.60
C CYS A 157 -11.59 3.71 6.61
N TYR A 158 -10.70 4.66 6.29
CA TYR A 158 -11.02 5.76 5.38
C TYR A 158 -11.25 5.28 3.94
N ALA A 159 -10.55 4.21 3.53
CA ALA A 159 -10.68 3.64 2.20
C ALA A 159 -11.99 2.82 2.02
N ARG A 160 -12.83 2.75 3.06
CA ARG A 160 -14.20 2.23 2.98
C ARG A 160 -15.25 3.34 3.02
N LYS A 161 -14.86 4.56 2.70
CA LYS A 161 -15.71 5.76 2.68
C LYS A 161 -15.34 6.64 1.47
N GLY A 162 -16.19 7.64 1.21
CA GLY A 162 -15.91 8.64 0.18
C GLY A 162 -15.65 8.04 -1.21
N GLY A 163 -14.65 8.56 -1.92
CA GLY A 163 -14.36 8.19 -3.30
C GLY A 163 -14.12 6.71 -3.56
N TYR A 164 -13.54 5.99 -2.61
CA TYR A 164 -13.30 4.55 -2.73
C TYR A 164 -14.58 3.73 -2.83
N VAL A 165 -15.68 4.22 -2.26
CA VAL A 165 -16.99 3.54 -2.24
C VAL A 165 -18.01 4.22 -3.14
N MET A 166 -17.82 5.51 -3.45
CA MET A 166 -18.77 6.27 -4.29
C MET A 166 -18.57 6.03 -5.79
N PHE A 167 -17.34 5.73 -6.20
CA PHE A 167 -17.01 5.53 -7.60
C PHE A 167 -16.77 4.06 -7.91
N PRO A 168 -17.69 3.40 -8.63
CA PRO A 168 -17.57 1.99 -9.02
C PRO A 168 -16.26 1.66 -9.75
N ALA A 169 -15.77 2.59 -10.58
CA ALA A 169 -14.52 2.42 -11.30
C ALA A 169 -13.31 2.27 -10.37
N SER A 170 -13.27 2.98 -9.24
CA SER A 170 -12.14 2.89 -8.30
C SER A 170 -12.08 1.54 -7.60
N SER A 171 -13.20 1.01 -7.14
CA SER A 171 -13.24 -0.31 -6.50
C SER A 171 -13.00 -1.44 -7.50
N MET A 172 -13.51 -1.32 -8.72
CA MET A 172 -13.26 -2.33 -9.77
C MET A 172 -11.79 -2.33 -10.19
N SER A 173 -11.18 -1.16 -10.35
CA SER A 173 -9.74 -1.05 -10.65
C SER A 173 -8.87 -1.71 -9.58
N ALA A 174 -9.22 -1.52 -8.30
CA ALA A 174 -8.52 -2.17 -7.19
C ALA A 174 -8.73 -3.70 -7.19
N ALA A 175 -9.95 -4.18 -7.50
CA ALA A 175 -10.24 -5.61 -7.63
C ALA A 175 -9.47 -6.24 -8.80
N GLN A 176 -9.43 -5.58 -9.96
CA GLN A 176 -8.64 -6.01 -11.12
C GLN A 176 -7.15 -6.08 -10.79
N ALA A 177 -6.61 -5.07 -10.09
CA ALA A 177 -5.21 -5.07 -9.67
C ALA A 177 -4.90 -6.23 -8.72
N LEU A 178 -5.78 -6.52 -7.75
CA LEU A 178 -5.61 -7.65 -6.84
C LEU A 178 -5.68 -8.99 -7.58
N ASN A 179 -6.69 -9.16 -8.45
CA ASN A 179 -6.85 -10.40 -9.23
C ASN A 179 -5.64 -10.66 -10.13
N PHE A 180 -5.15 -9.62 -10.80
CA PHE A 180 -3.98 -9.73 -11.67
C PHE A 180 -2.69 -10.00 -10.88
N LEU A 181 -2.54 -9.39 -9.69
CA LEU A 181 -1.41 -9.66 -8.79
C LEU A 181 -1.39 -11.11 -8.31
N VAL A 182 -2.56 -11.67 -7.99
CA VAL A 182 -2.65 -13.02 -7.40
C VAL A 182 -2.44 -14.10 -8.44
N ASN A 183 -3.07 -13.95 -9.61
CA ASN A 183 -3.04 -15.00 -10.64
C ASN A 183 -1.83 -14.86 -11.60
N HIS A 184 -1.28 -13.64 -11.78
CA HIS A 184 -0.19 -13.36 -12.70
C HIS A 184 0.86 -12.44 -12.04
N PRO A 185 1.51 -12.86 -10.94
CA PRO A 185 2.42 -12.02 -10.16
C PRO A 185 3.60 -11.49 -10.97
N ASP A 186 4.20 -12.30 -11.83
CA ASP A 186 5.35 -11.92 -12.65
C ASP A 186 5.00 -10.85 -13.68
N GLU A 187 3.85 -11.00 -14.37
CA GLU A 187 3.36 -9.99 -15.30
C GLU A 187 2.97 -8.69 -14.58
N TYR A 188 2.35 -8.82 -13.42
CA TYR A 188 2.01 -7.67 -12.58
C TYR A 188 3.28 -6.89 -12.18
N MET A 189 4.32 -7.57 -11.68
CA MET A 189 5.56 -6.94 -11.27
C MET A 189 6.33 -6.37 -12.44
N LYS A 190 6.34 -7.04 -13.59
CA LYS A 190 6.92 -6.51 -14.83
C LYS A 190 6.22 -5.22 -15.29
N MET A 191 4.89 -5.18 -15.21
CA MET A 191 4.12 -3.98 -15.53
C MET A 191 4.41 -2.86 -14.53
N PHE A 192 4.42 -3.17 -13.23
CA PHE A 192 4.74 -2.23 -12.15
C PHE A 192 6.15 -1.64 -12.33
N ASP A 193 7.17 -2.47 -12.54
CA ASP A 193 8.55 -2.01 -12.79
C ASP A 193 8.64 -1.10 -14.02
N GLY A 194 7.97 -1.47 -15.11
CA GLY A 194 7.92 -0.65 -16.34
C GLY A 194 7.27 0.71 -16.11
N GLU A 195 6.22 0.79 -15.30
CA GLU A 195 5.56 2.05 -14.96
C GLU A 195 6.41 2.92 -14.03
N VAL A 196 7.09 2.33 -13.04
CA VAL A 196 8.05 3.04 -12.18
C VAL A 196 9.19 3.64 -13.02
N LYS A 197 9.76 2.90 -13.98
CA LYS A 197 10.79 3.40 -14.89
C LYS A 197 10.30 4.59 -15.74
N LYS A 198 9.08 4.50 -16.30
CA LYS A 198 8.46 5.62 -17.04
C LYS A 198 8.24 6.84 -16.16
N ALA A 199 7.72 6.63 -14.94
CA ALA A 199 7.50 7.71 -13.98
C ALA A 199 8.83 8.36 -13.55
N LYS A 200 9.90 7.55 -13.36
CA LYS A 200 11.24 8.05 -13.05
C LYS A 200 11.79 8.91 -14.19
N ALA A 201 11.71 8.47 -15.42
CA ALA A 201 12.15 9.25 -16.58
C ALA A 201 11.42 10.61 -16.67
N LEU A 202 10.12 10.63 -16.35
CA LEU A 202 9.34 11.87 -16.29
C LEU A 202 9.80 12.78 -15.13
N ALA A 203 10.07 12.24 -13.96
CA ALA A 203 10.57 12.98 -12.81
C ALA A 203 11.96 13.59 -13.10
N ASP A 204 12.88 12.79 -13.64
CA ASP A 204 14.23 13.21 -14.02
C ASP A 204 14.19 14.34 -15.05
N LYS A 205 13.33 14.22 -16.09
CA LYS A 205 13.12 15.27 -17.10
C LYS A 205 12.67 16.60 -16.49
N ASN A 206 11.90 16.55 -15.40
CA ASN A 206 11.42 17.75 -14.71
C ASN A 206 12.33 18.20 -13.56
N GLY A 207 13.45 17.54 -13.31
CA GLY A 207 14.37 17.86 -12.21
C GLY A 207 13.75 17.68 -10.81
N ILE A 208 12.78 16.78 -10.65
CA ILE A 208 12.06 16.53 -9.39
C ILE A 208 12.16 15.06 -8.97
N LYS A 209 11.89 14.79 -7.69
CA LYS A 209 11.96 13.43 -7.12
C LYS A 209 10.75 12.59 -7.52
N LEU A 210 10.96 11.28 -7.71
CA LEU A 210 9.87 10.30 -7.77
C LEU A 210 9.67 9.64 -6.41
N LEU A 211 8.43 9.64 -5.95
CA LEU A 211 7.96 8.91 -4.79
C LEU A 211 6.93 7.87 -5.23
N VAL A 212 7.04 6.65 -4.73
CA VAL A 212 6.04 5.60 -4.92
C VAL A 212 5.45 5.25 -3.55
N ARG A 213 4.16 5.51 -3.38
CA ARG A 213 3.39 5.09 -2.22
C ARG A 213 2.89 3.67 -2.46
N VAL A 214 3.44 2.72 -1.73
CA VAL A 214 2.90 1.36 -1.77
C VAL A 214 1.72 1.31 -0.81
N HIS A 215 0.56 1.01 -1.35
CA HIS A 215 -0.75 0.99 -0.70
C HIS A 215 -1.29 2.36 -0.25
N ASP A 216 -2.07 2.99 -1.11
CA ASP A 216 -3.00 4.03 -0.67
C ASP A 216 -4.18 3.38 0.09
N ALA A 217 -4.63 2.21 -0.34
CA ALA A 217 -5.54 1.31 0.36
C ALA A 217 -5.04 -0.14 0.22
N GLY A 218 -5.42 -1.02 1.15
CA GLY A 218 -4.83 -2.35 1.30
C GLY A 218 -3.57 -2.32 2.17
N ASP A 219 -2.88 -3.45 2.24
CA ASP A 219 -1.61 -3.64 2.97
C ASP A 219 -0.88 -4.85 2.35
N PHE A 220 0.30 -5.17 2.81
CA PHE A 220 0.97 -6.40 2.44
C PHE A 220 0.24 -7.60 3.05
N PHE A 221 -0.26 -8.48 2.20
CA PHE A 221 -1.04 -9.64 2.60
C PHE A 221 -0.26 -10.95 2.48
N SER A 222 0.96 -10.90 1.94
CA SER A 222 1.91 -12.01 1.96
C SER A 222 3.34 -11.49 2.01
N LYS A 223 4.25 -12.33 2.51
CA LYS A 223 5.69 -12.04 2.54
C LYS A 223 6.27 -12.03 1.14
N GLU A 224 5.84 -12.95 0.29
CA GLU A 224 6.26 -13.04 -1.10
C GLU A 224 5.91 -11.76 -1.87
N TYR A 225 4.66 -11.28 -1.74
CA TYR A 225 4.26 -10.01 -2.34
C TYR A 225 5.13 -8.84 -1.87
N TYR A 226 5.46 -8.77 -0.57
CA TYR A 226 6.39 -7.76 -0.07
C TYR A 226 7.76 -7.87 -0.75
N ASP A 227 8.30 -9.07 -0.85
CA ASP A 227 9.62 -9.31 -1.46
C ASP A 227 9.63 -8.92 -2.94
N LEU A 228 8.60 -9.28 -3.70
CA LEU A 228 8.44 -8.88 -5.11
C LEU A 228 8.40 -7.35 -5.29
N VAL A 229 7.69 -6.63 -4.41
CA VAL A 229 7.68 -5.16 -4.43
C VAL A 229 9.07 -4.60 -4.12
N MET A 230 9.81 -5.22 -3.19
CA MET A 230 11.18 -4.81 -2.87
C MET A 230 12.16 -5.12 -4.02
N ASP A 231 11.96 -6.17 -4.78
CA ASP A 231 12.73 -6.46 -6.00
C ASP A 231 12.50 -5.39 -7.08
N VAL A 232 11.25 -4.95 -7.29
CA VAL A 232 10.97 -3.79 -8.17
C VAL A 232 11.68 -2.54 -7.65
N LYS A 233 11.71 -2.29 -6.34
CA LYS A 233 12.46 -1.17 -5.77
C LYS A 233 13.96 -1.29 -6.02
N ALA A 234 14.53 -2.48 -5.87
CA ALA A 234 15.96 -2.73 -6.11
C ALA A 234 16.36 -2.44 -7.57
N ASN A 235 15.46 -2.75 -8.52
CA ASN A 235 15.63 -2.46 -9.94
C ASN A 235 15.50 -0.97 -10.31
N ASN A 236 15.04 -0.13 -9.36
CA ASN A 236 14.79 1.30 -9.57
C ASN A 236 15.57 2.18 -8.55
N PRO A 237 16.91 2.25 -8.66
CA PRO A 237 17.71 3.06 -7.75
C PRO A 237 17.34 4.55 -7.85
N GLY A 238 17.39 5.26 -6.70
CA GLY A 238 17.05 6.67 -6.61
C GLY A 238 15.55 6.98 -6.61
N VAL A 239 14.68 5.99 -6.75
CA VAL A 239 13.23 6.13 -6.49
C VAL A 239 12.97 5.82 -5.02
N LYS A 240 12.26 6.71 -4.32
CA LYS A 240 11.85 6.46 -2.94
C LYS A 240 10.51 5.73 -2.91
N PHE A 241 10.48 4.58 -2.22
CA PHE A 241 9.26 3.88 -1.88
C PHE A 241 8.90 4.19 -0.43
N TYR A 242 7.62 4.40 -0.14
CA TYR A 242 7.13 4.52 1.22
C TYR A 242 5.77 3.87 1.38
N PHE A 243 5.50 3.39 2.59
CA PHE A 243 4.23 2.74 2.90
C PHE A 243 3.86 2.88 4.37
N TYR A 244 2.58 2.68 4.62
CA TYR A 244 2.03 2.54 5.96
C TYR A 244 1.53 1.12 6.08
N THR A 245 2.04 0.38 7.04
CA THR A 245 1.65 -1.02 7.25
C THR A 245 1.19 -1.28 8.67
N LYS A 246 0.36 -2.29 8.84
CA LYS A 246 -0.02 -2.85 10.12
C LYS A 246 0.64 -4.21 10.38
N MET A 247 1.50 -4.65 9.46
CA MET A 247 2.30 -5.85 9.61
C MET A 247 3.55 -5.50 10.43
N GLY A 248 3.59 -6.01 11.67
CA GLY A 248 4.63 -5.64 12.62
C GLY A 248 6.03 -6.09 12.21
N ASP A 249 6.15 -7.27 11.63
CA ASP A 249 7.39 -7.84 11.10
C ASP A 249 7.92 -7.05 9.88
N ILE A 250 7.04 -6.61 8.98
CA ILE A 250 7.41 -5.75 7.85
C ILE A 250 7.87 -4.38 8.34
N ALA A 251 7.14 -3.77 9.28
CA ALA A 251 7.48 -2.46 9.81
C ALA A 251 8.78 -2.44 10.60
N SER A 252 9.11 -3.54 11.29
CA SER A 252 10.31 -3.70 12.10
C SER A 252 11.47 -4.37 11.37
N GLY A 253 11.25 -4.92 10.19
CA GLY A 253 12.30 -5.49 9.35
C GLY A 253 13.29 -4.44 8.85
N GLU A 254 14.47 -4.89 8.44
CA GLU A 254 15.45 -4.01 7.82
C GLU A 254 14.89 -3.49 6.48
N GLN A 255 14.77 -2.18 6.36
CA GLN A 255 14.27 -1.55 5.14
C GLN A 255 15.42 -1.32 4.15
N PRO A 256 15.25 -1.68 2.87
CA PRO A 256 16.21 -1.33 1.82
C PRO A 256 16.44 0.18 1.71
N ASP A 257 17.51 0.58 1.04
CA ASP A 257 17.77 1.98 0.75
C ASP A 257 16.62 2.62 -0.03
N ASP A 258 16.29 3.84 0.35
CA ASP A 258 15.16 4.60 -0.22
C ASP A 258 13.79 3.92 -0.02
N VAL A 259 13.66 3.01 0.95
CA VAL A 259 12.38 2.48 1.44
C VAL A 259 12.07 3.04 2.81
N ILE A 260 10.86 3.54 3.01
CA ILE A 260 10.40 4.11 4.27
C ILE A 260 9.09 3.42 4.69
N GLY A 261 9.23 2.37 5.46
CA GLY A 261 8.10 1.70 6.11
C GLY A 261 7.70 2.39 7.41
N GLN A 262 6.40 2.55 7.65
CA GLN A 262 5.87 3.15 8.87
C GLN A 262 4.79 2.24 9.47
N PHE A 263 4.92 1.95 10.76
CA PHE A 263 3.88 1.22 11.48
C PHE A 263 2.67 2.13 11.71
N SER A 264 1.50 1.63 11.35
CA SER A 264 0.25 2.40 11.37
C SER A 264 -0.63 1.98 12.56
N PRO A 265 -1.34 2.93 13.20
CA PRO A 265 -2.17 2.64 14.37
C PRO A 265 -3.38 1.77 14.04
N GLY A 266 -3.96 1.15 15.08
CA GLY A 266 -5.13 0.29 14.96
C GLY A 266 -4.81 -1.10 14.39
N ALA A 267 -3.57 -1.55 14.52
CA ALA A 267 -3.14 -2.91 14.20
C ALA A 267 -3.62 -3.93 15.25
N LYS A 268 -3.62 -5.21 14.89
CA LYS A 268 -3.87 -6.31 15.82
C LYS A 268 -2.81 -6.35 16.93
N SER A 269 -3.18 -6.82 18.11
CA SER A 269 -2.29 -6.89 19.27
C SER A 269 -0.99 -7.66 19.01
N ARG A 270 -1.03 -8.72 18.18
CA ARG A 270 0.16 -9.48 17.80
C ARG A 270 1.17 -8.62 17.02
N GLU A 271 0.69 -7.77 16.12
CA GLU A 271 1.52 -6.87 15.30
C GLU A 271 2.13 -5.76 16.15
N VAL A 272 1.34 -5.20 17.07
CA VAL A 272 1.84 -4.24 18.07
C VAL A 272 2.93 -4.85 18.93
N LYS A 273 2.75 -6.10 19.39
CA LYS A 273 3.75 -6.83 20.18
C LYS A 273 5.04 -7.08 19.39
N ALA A 274 4.95 -7.43 18.11
CA ALA A 274 6.12 -7.60 17.25
C ALA A 274 6.95 -6.32 17.18
N VAL A 275 6.31 -5.18 16.94
CA VAL A 275 6.98 -3.86 16.92
C VAL A 275 7.58 -3.51 18.28
N GLN A 276 6.88 -3.78 19.38
CA GLN A 276 7.42 -3.53 20.74
C GLN A 276 8.65 -4.39 21.02
N THR A 277 8.65 -5.65 20.63
CA THR A 277 9.79 -6.57 20.75
C THR A 277 10.99 -6.06 19.94
N ALA A 278 10.76 -5.62 18.70
CA ALA A 278 11.82 -5.05 17.85
C ALA A 278 12.43 -3.79 18.46
N ARG A 279 11.62 -2.90 19.01
CA ARG A 279 12.09 -1.70 19.73
C ARG A 279 12.90 -2.04 20.99
N ALA A 280 12.45 -3.03 21.75
CA ALA A 280 13.19 -3.51 22.93
C ALA A 280 14.56 -4.11 22.55
N ALA A 281 14.68 -4.65 21.34
CA ALA A 281 15.93 -5.11 20.74
C ALA A 281 16.79 -3.96 20.12
N GLY A 282 16.38 -2.70 20.26
CA GLY A 282 17.10 -1.52 19.75
C GLY A 282 16.80 -1.15 18.30
N GLN A 283 15.80 -1.75 17.67
CA GLN A 283 15.43 -1.41 16.29
C GLN A 283 14.60 -0.10 16.25
N HIS A 284 14.88 0.73 15.28
CA HIS A 284 14.11 1.95 15.02
C HIS A 284 12.92 1.67 14.09
N VAL A 285 11.72 1.56 14.69
CA VAL A 285 10.49 1.42 13.94
C VAL A 285 9.77 2.77 13.89
N LYS A 286 9.54 3.29 12.69
CA LYS A 286 8.80 4.52 12.46
C LYS A 286 7.31 4.32 12.71
N ASP A 287 6.66 5.35 13.27
CA ASP A 287 5.23 5.35 13.51
C ASP A 287 4.50 6.40 12.69
N ALA A 288 3.34 6.03 12.17
CA ALA A 288 2.28 6.97 11.86
C ALA A 288 1.25 6.93 12.98
N VAL A 289 1.01 8.04 13.65
CA VAL A 289 0.10 8.15 14.80
C VAL A 289 -1.08 9.02 14.45
N THR A 290 -2.28 8.50 14.58
CA THR A 290 -3.49 9.29 14.37
C THR A 290 -3.95 9.90 15.69
N LEU A 291 -4.02 11.23 15.73
CA LEU A 291 -4.46 11.98 16.90
C LEU A 291 -5.95 12.31 16.83
N PRO A 292 -6.67 12.25 17.97
CA PRO A 292 -8.07 12.67 18.04
C PRO A 292 -8.26 14.15 17.66
N LYS A 293 -9.41 14.49 17.06
CA LYS A 293 -9.71 15.86 16.64
C LYS A 293 -9.69 16.87 17.80
N ASP A 294 -10.10 16.46 18.97
CA ASP A 294 -10.11 17.30 20.17
C ASP A 294 -8.71 17.72 20.62
N MET A 295 -7.68 16.94 20.34
CA MET A 295 -6.30 17.36 20.58
C MET A 295 -5.91 18.59 19.77
N PHE A 296 -6.47 18.76 18.58
CA PHE A 296 -6.18 19.90 17.71
C PHE A 296 -7.10 21.11 17.92
N ARG A 297 -8.24 20.95 18.61
CA ARG A 297 -9.25 22.01 18.78
C ARG A 297 -8.66 23.28 19.40
N ASP A 298 -7.82 23.12 20.39
CA ASP A 298 -7.22 24.26 21.11
C ASP A 298 -6.05 24.88 20.33
N LEU A 299 -5.50 24.15 19.37
CA LEU A 299 -4.36 24.59 18.55
C LEU A 299 -4.79 25.48 17.38
N PHE A 300 -5.92 25.20 16.74
CA PHE A 300 -6.30 25.87 15.50
C PHE A 300 -7.33 26.99 15.68
N VAL A 301 -7.21 28.01 14.84
CA VAL A 301 -8.25 29.03 14.70
C VAL A 301 -9.47 28.42 14.05
N THR A 302 -10.66 28.65 14.65
CA THR A 302 -11.94 28.23 14.10
C THR A 302 -12.82 29.44 13.81
N ASP A 303 -13.64 29.37 12.77
CA ASP A 303 -14.70 30.33 12.50
C ASP A 303 -15.91 30.16 13.46
N ALA A 304 -16.89 31.01 13.34
CA ALA A 304 -18.11 30.95 14.14
C ALA A 304 -18.92 29.65 13.97
N LYS A 305 -18.65 28.88 12.93
CA LYS A 305 -19.28 27.58 12.66
C LYS A 305 -18.38 26.39 13.11
N GLY A 306 -17.27 26.67 13.79
CA GLY A 306 -16.32 25.66 14.25
C GLY A 306 -15.46 25.02 13.13
N LYS A 307 -15.42 25.61 11.93
CA LYS A 307 -14.52 25.16 10.86
C LYS A 307 -13.15 25.79 11.02
N TYR A 308 -12.10 25.04 10.72
CA TYR A 308 -10.74 25.57 10.75
C TYR A 308 -10.54 26.68 9.71
N VAL A 309 -10.05 27.83 10.17
CA VAL A 309 -9.67 28.95 9.30
C VAL A 309 -8.39 28.57 8.55
N LYS A 310 -8.32 28.98 7.29
CA LYS A 310 -7.14 28.74 6.44
C LYS A 310 -6.47 30.04 6.09
N ASP A 311 -5.13 29.99 5.97
CA ASP A 311 -4.34 31.10 5.45
C ASP A 311 -4.48 31.23 3.92
N GLU A 312 -3.86 32.24 3.33
CA GLU A 312 -3.85 32.52 1.89
C GLU A 312 -3.28 31.36 1.07
N LYS A 313 -2.46 30.49 1.68
CA LYS A 313 -1.88 29.29 1.08
C LYS A 313 -2.74 28.04 1.30
N GLY A 314 -3.95 28.19 1.88
CA GLY A 314 -4.86 27.08 2.16
C GLY A 314 -4.47 26.21 3.36
N ARG A 315 -3.50 26.62 4.18
CA ARG A 315 -3.04 25.90 5.37
C ARG A 315 -3.87 26.26 6.58
N THR A 316 -4.10 25.31 7.48
CA THR A 316 -4.83 25.58 8.73
C THR A 316 -4.02 26.51 9.64
N GLN A 317 -4.65 27.61 10.08
CA GLN A 317 -4.00 28.60 10.95
C GLN A 317 -3.88 28.11 12.38
N VAL A 318 -2.66 28.22 12.95
CA VAL A 318 -2.38 27.99 14.37
C VAL A 318 -2.68 29.27 15.14
N LYS A 319 -3.30 29.17 16.33
CA LYS A 319 -3.68 30.34 17.15
C LYS A 319 -2.49 31.20 17.55
N GLY A 320 -1.43 30.56 18.04
CA GLY A 320 -0.22 31.28 18.45
C GLY A 320 0.90 30.37 18.93
N THR A 321 2.04 30.97 19.28
CA THR A 321 3.22 30.22 19.76
C THR A 321 2.96 29.54 21.10
N GLY A 322 2.15 30.15 21.96
CA GLY A 322 1.77 29.58 23.26
C GLY A 322 1.00 28.27 23.12
N GLU A 323 -0.02 28.28 22.29
CA GLU A 323 -0.87 27.10 22.01
C GLU A 323 -0.07 26.00 21.31
N TRP A 324 0.83 26.36 20.40
CA TRP A 324 1.75 25.40 19.78
C TRP A 324 2.67 24.75 20.79
N ASN A 325 3.28 25.53 21.71
CA ASN A 325 4.13 25.00 22.76
C ASN A 325 3.36 24.08 23.72
N ASN A 326 2.16 24.46 24.13
CA ASN A 326 1.29 23.62 24.96
C ASN A 326 0.94 22.30 24.25
N PHE A 327 0.65 22.35 22.97
CA PHE A 327 0.38 21.16 22.16
C PHE A 327 1.61 20.24 22.08
N LYS A 328 2.81 20.80 21.87
CA LYS A 328 4.06 20.03 21.89
C LYS A 328 4.29 19.34 23.23
N GLN A 329 4.09 20.05 24.35
CA GLN A 329 4.24 19.48 25.69
C GLN A 329 3.24 18.33 25.93
N LYS A 330 1.99 18.49 25.48
CA LYS A 330 0.98 17.43 25.56
C LYS A 330 1.38 16.19 24.75
N LEU A 331 1.88 16.35 23.51
CA LEU A 331 2.40 15.26 22.72
C LEU A 331 3.61 14.60 23.38
N ALA A 332 4.54 15.42 23.85
CA ALA A 332 5.77 14.96 24.51
C ALA A 332 5.46 14.06 25.72
N SER A 333 4.55 14.49 26.58
CA SER A 333 4.12 13.69 27.74
C SER A 333 3.35 12.43 27.36
N THR A 334 2.45 12.52 26.34
CA THR A 334 1.62 11.38 25.92
C THR A 334 2.43 10.26 25.26
N TYR A 335 3.46 10.64 24.49
CA TYR A 335 4.22 9.67 23.67
C TYR A 335 5.66 9.48 24.15
N ASN A 336 6.02 10.05 25.30
CA ASN A 336 7.37 10.01 25.89
C ASN A 336 8.46 10.40 24.88
N ILE A 337 8.33 11.60 24.31
CA ILE A 337 9.28 12.15 23.33
C ILE A 337 9.75 13.53 23.76
N ASP A 338 10.94 13.92 23.30
CA ASP A 338 11.46 15.26 23.55
C ASP A 338 10.65 16.32 22.77
N PRO A 339 10.03 17.31 23.45
CA PRO A 339 9.27 18.38 22.80
C PRO A 339 10.12 19.22 21.84
N GLY A 340 11.43 19.29 22.03
CA GLY A 340 12.37 19.96 21.12
C GLY A 340 12.51 19.28 19.76
N THR A 341 12.13 18.01 19.66
CA THR A 341 12.12 17.25 18.41
C THR A 341 10.80 17.34 17.65
N ILE A 342 9.75 17.96 18.22
CA ILE A 342 8.43 18.09 17.60
C ILE A 342 8.42 19.33 16.72
N ILE A 343 8.22 19.13 15.43
CA ILE A 343 8.17 20.17 14.40
C ILE A 343 6.94 20.03 13.52
N THR A 344 6.56 21.10 12.85
CA THR A 344 5.53 21.05 11.83
C THR A 344 6.07 20.46 10.53
N TYR A 345 5.16 19.98 9.67
CA TYR A 345 5.51 19.54 8.33
C TYR A 345 6.22 20.64 7.50
N ASP A 346 5.77 21.89 7.63
CA ASP A 346 6.39 23.04 6.94
C ASP A 346 7.81 23.33 7.41
N GLU A 347 8.06 23.22 8.72
CA GLU A 347 9.42 23.36 9.29
C GLU A 347 10.32 22.24 8.80
N MET A 348 9.84 21.00 8.82
CA MET A 348 10.57 19.83 8.34
C MET A 348 11.00 20.00 6.88
N ASN A 349 10.12 20.51 5.99
CA ASN A 349 10.43 20.69 4.57
C ASN A 349 11.52 21.74 4.30
N ARG A 350 11.82 22.62 5.27
CA ARG A 350 12.93 23.59 5.20
C ARG A 350 14.26 23.01 5.65
N ILE A 351 14.24 21.86 6.31
CA ILE A 351 15.44 21.16 6.80
C ILE A 351 15.88 20.17 5.72
N PRO A 352 17.09 20.25 5.18
CA PRO A 352 17.60 19.23 4.27
C PRO A 352 17.57 17.85 4.91
N GLU A 353 17.13 16.83 4.17
CA GLU A 353 17.21 15.45 4.65
C GLU A 353 18.69 15.05 4.77
N PRO A 354 19.15 14.53 5.91
CA PRO A 354 20.55 14.17 6.08
C PRO A 354 20.92 12.99 5.17
N GLY A 355 22.11 13.09 4.58
CA GLY A 355 22.72 12.00 3.84
C GLY A 355 23.18 10.84 4.73
N PRO A 356 23.72 9.77 4.13
CA PRO A 356 24.31 8.67 4.88
C PRO A 356 25.52 9.14 5.71
N THR A 357 25.67 8.57 6.89
CA THR A 357 26.80 8.82 7.81
C THR A 357 27.99 7.89 7.57
N GLY A 358 27.79 6.83 6.77
CA GLY A 358 28.80 5.82 6.45
C GLY A 358 28.25 4.74 5.55
N THR A 359 28.98 3.64 5.44
CA THR A 359 28.53 2.43 4.72
C THR A 359 28.78 1.20 5.58
N LYS A 360 27.91 0.17 5.45
CA LYS A 360 28.07 -1.16 6.01
C LYS A 360 28.08 -2.20 4.89
N GLU A 361 28.74 -3.31 5.12
CA GLU A 361 28.68 -4.44 4.21
C GLU A 361 27.42 -5.27 4.48
N VAL A 362 26.68 -5.59 3.42
CA VAL A 362 25.46 -6.39 3.48
C VAL A 362 25.61 -7.55 2.51
N MET A 363 25.43 -8.77 3.01
CA MET A 363 25.42 -9.97 2.18
C MET A 363 24.10 -10.03 1.39
N GLN A 364 24.20 -10.21 0.08
CA GLN A 364 23.04 -10.38 -0.81
C GLN A 364 22.55 -11.84 -0.80
N LYS A 365 21.35 -12.09 -1.31
CA LYS A 365 20.77 -13.45 -1.43
C LYS A 365 21.64 -14.40 -2.25
N ASP A 366 22.42 -13.89 -3.20
CA ASP A 366 23.34 -14.62 -4.07
C ASP A 366 24.73 -14.87 -3.43
N GLY A 367 24.91 -14.48 -2.16
CA GLY A 367 26.17 -14.58 -1.43
C GLY A 367 27.19 -13.47 -1.74
N SER A 368 26.90 -12.54 -2.64
CA SER A 368 27.73 -11.38 -2.89
C SER A 368 27.63 -10.35 -1.74
N VAL A 369 28.69 -9.55 -1.56
CA VAL A 369 28.72 -8.49 -0.55
C VAL A 369 28.56 -7.13 -1.21
N LYS A 370 27.55 -6.37 -0.80
CA LYS A 370 27.30 -5.01 -1.26
C LYS A 370 27.47 -4.01 -0.13
N LYS A 371 28.07 -2.85 -0.43
CA LYS A 371 28.10 -1.72 0.52
C LYS A 371 26.75 -1.01 0.51
N ALA A 372 26.09 -0.99 1.66
CA ALA A 372 24.86 -0.26 1.89
C ALA A 372 25.11 0.99 2.73
N PRO A 373 24.44 2.12 2.47
CA PRO A 373 24.58 3.32 3.28
C PRO A 373 24.04 3.13 4.69
N VAL A 374 24.69 3.75 5.65
CA VAL A 374 24.26 3.84 7.06
C VAL A 374 23.73 5.24 7.31
N TYR A 375 22.58 5.37 7.92
CA TYR A 375 21.98 6.66 8.26
C TYR A 375 21.94 6.85 9.77
N ALA A 376 21.98 8.11 10.21
CA ALA A 376 21.73 8.46 11.59
C ALA A 376 20.30 8.04 12.01
N PRO A 377 20.08 7.71 13.30
CA PRO A 377 18.74 7.45 13.82
C PRO A 377 17.78 8.61 13.52
N PRO A 378 16.48 8.33 13.28
CA PRO A 378 15.47 9.37 13.07
C PRO A 378 15.40 10.33 14.25
N LYS A 379 15.42 11.64 13.98
CA LYS A 379 15.43 12.69 15.00
C LYS A 379 14.06 13.35 15.20
N TRP A 380 13.29 13.55 14.11
CA TRP A 380 12.15 14.44 14.13
C TRP A 380 10.83 13.71 14.36
N ASN A 381 9.94 14.37 15.12
CA ASN A 381 8.56 14.00 15.32
C ASN A 381 7.68 15.07 14.65
N VAL A 382 7.02 14.70 13.54
CA VAL A 382 6.40 15.65 12.64
C VAL A 382 4.90 15.70 12.82
N VAL A 383 4.34 16.89 13.07
CA VAL A 383 2.90 17.12 13.12
C VAL A 383 2.42 17.56 11.76
N ILE A 384 1.50 16.80 11.18
CA ILE A 384 0.88 17.08 9.89
C ILE A 384 -0.49 17.70 10.11
N PHE A 385 -0.62 18.96 9.75
CA PHE A 385 -1.87 19.71 9.90
C PHE A 385 -2.90 19.33 8.83
N PRO A 386 -4.20 19.49 9.11
CA PRO A 386 -5.25 19.21 8.14
C PRO A 386 -5.16 20.14 6.93
N ALA A 387 -5.18 19.59 5.76
CA ALA A 387 -5.18 20.22 4.44
C ALA A 387 -3.84 20.85 3.98
N GLY A 388 -3.55 20.66 2.73
CA GLY A 388 -2.48 21.35 2.00
C GLY A 388 -1.18 20.60 1.78
N HIS A 389 -0.99 19.41 2.38
CA HIS A 389 0.27 18.69 2.27
C HIS A 389 0.25 17.61 1.19
N GLY A 390 1.39 17.46 0.49
CA GLY A 390 1.74 16.28 -0.26
C GLY A 390 2.25 15.15 0.67
N ASP A 391 2.84 14.13 0.07
CA ASP A 391 3.36 12.96 0.80
C ASP A 391 4.89 12.97 0.98
N LEU A 392 5.57 14.08 0.60
CA LEU A 392 7.04 14.17 0.66
C LEU A 392 7.59 13.86 2.05
N GLY A 393 6.92 14.35 3.11
CA GLY A 393 7.34 14.10 4.49
C GLY A 393 7.23 12.65 4.93
N ALA A 394 6.30 11.88 4.35
CA ALA A 394 6.17 10.46 4.63
C ALA A 394 7.40 9.67 4.16
N ALA A 395 8.07 10.14 3.12
CA ALA A 395 9.24 9.52 2.52
C ALA A 395 10.59 9.99 3.10
N ARG A 396 10.62 10.63 4.28
CA ARG A 396 11.86 11.09 4.92
C ARG A 396 12.38 10.10 5.96
N ARG A 397 13.69 9.83 5.93
CA ARG A 397 14.35 8.91 6.86
C ARG A 397 14.54 9.48 8.25
N ASP A 398 14.75 10.79 8.38
CA ASP A 398 15.01 11.47 9.63
C ASP A 398 13.78 11.73 10.51
N VAL A 399 12.60 11.26 10.06
CA VAL A 399 11.33 11.33 10.79
C VAL A 399 11.10 10.02 11.57
N SER A 400 10.94 10.11 12.89
CA SER A 400 10.64 8.99 13.78
C SER A 400 9.13 8.73 13.88
N LYS A 401 8.36 9.78 14.13
CA LYS A 401 6.89 9.71 14.23
C LYS A 401 6.22 10.75 13.36
N GLN A 402 5.11 10.36 12.76
CA GLN A 402 4.20 11.28 12.10
C GLN A 402 2.89 11.35 12.87
N PHE A 403 2.51 12.54 13.31
CA PHE A 403 1.25 12.79 13.97
C PHE A 403 0.23 13.35 12.98
N LEU A 404 -0.80 12.57 12.71
CA LEU A 404 -1.87 12.86 11.75
C LEU A 404 -3.18 13.14 12.49
N MET A 405 -3.98 14.07 12.01
CA MET A 405 -5.32 14.27 12.56
C MET A 405 -6.25 13.14 12.07
N PHE A 406 -7.03 12.58 12.97
CA PHE A 406 -8.10 11.63 12.64
C PHE A 406 -9.19 12.32 11.80
N HIS A 407 -9.56 11.73 10.66
CA HIS A 407 -10.56 12.25 9.73
C HIS A 407 -11.97 11.73 10.00
#